data_bb405ff97809f2c0048ef4ff8b6544a6
#
_entry.id   bb405ff97809f2c0048ef4ff8b6544a6
#
_cell.length_a   1.000
_cell.length_b   1.000
_cell.length_c   1.000
_cell.angle_alpha   90.00
_cell.angle_beta   90.00
_cell.angle_gamma   90.00
#
_symmetry.space_group_name_H-M   'P 1'
#
loop_
_entity.id
_entity.type
_entity.pdbx_description
1 polymer ?
#
loop_
_entity_poly.entity_id
_entity_poly.type
_entity_poly.pdbx_seq_one_letter_code
_entity_poly.pdbx_strand_id
1 'polypeptide(L)'
;LIEVETEMLDLTGYSYLAESLAMERKVKYNYYGKVSKVLSKEEDKKNKNDYNNNNRKKVVCASDLFDSDEEIAQKYADDERISKKLAASLGDELAIDSIRDTERLTRTINSILANPNNWIVSEIKKENYEVIKVELKPLDISTYSKSLFDKCPKTLIMSATILNYKAFCRNVGLDSDEVKFIQVPSDFTLEQRPIIPLNVAYLNYNNLQSNELKLVIAKTVDTIMSLHKNHKGIIHTTSYEQLNFIKENISQINARRLLVTDPEIQRDDVIFEHTKSTTKPTVLISPSLHTGLDLKDELSRFQIITKVPYPNKSDRWTDAKRELDAEWYYWQTALKLIQAYGRSVRSKEDWAKTYILDSAFGYFVKKNKSMLPSWFIQAIKGRL
;
A
#
# COMPACT_ATOMS: atom_id res chain seq x y z
N LEU A 1 -13.05 -6.37 6.02
CA LEU A 1 -13.32 -6.09 7.43
C LEU A 1 -14.75 -6.56 7.71
N ILE A 2 -14.90 -7.58 8.52
CA ILE A 2 -16.20 -7.97 9.09
C ILE A 2 -16.06 -7.68 10.57
N GLU A 3 -16.43 -6.48 11.00
CA GLU A 3 -16.79 -6.20 12.38
C GLU A 3 -18.24 -6.67 12.54
N VAL A 4 -18.45 -7.69 13.35
CA VAL A 4 -19.79 -8.06 13.85
C VAL A 4 -19.85 -7.52 15.25
N GLU A 5 -20.51 -6.36 15.43
CA GLU A 5 -20.95 -5.91 16.74
C GLU A 5 -21.94 -6.93 17.30
N THR A 6 -21.65 -7.42 18.48
CA THR A 6 -22.50 -8.35 19.20
C THR A 6 -23.63 -7.59 19.89
N GLU A 7 -24.60 -7.07 19.16
CA GLU A 7 -25.92 -6.82 19.73
C GLU A 7 -26.73 -8.12 19.64
N MET A 8 -27.21 -8.57 20.78
CA MET A 8 -28.11 -9.70 20.89
C MET A 8 -29.44 -9.33 20.23
N LEU A 9 -29.59 -9.69 18.97
CA LEU A 9 -30.90 -9.73 18.34
C LEU A 9 -31.70 -10.87 18.96
N ASP A 10 -32.83 -10.54 19.57
CA ASP A 10 -33.81 -11.53 20.00
C ASP A 10 -34.46 -12.14 18.76
N LEU A 11 -33.89 -13.27 18.33
CA LEU A 11 -34.28 -13.99 17.13
C LEU A 11 -35.28 -15.10 17.41
N THR A 12 -36.10 -14.97 18.47
CA THR A 12 -37.08 -16.01 18.87
C THR A 12 -38.15 -16.35 17.82
N GLY A 13 -38.25 -15.62 16.72
CA GLY A 13 -39.09 -15.93 15.55
C GLY A 13 -38.39 -16.63 14.38
N TYR A 14 -37.05 -16.72 14.39
CA TYR A 14 -36.27 -17.17 13.22
C TYR A 14 -35.22 -18.22 13.60
N SER A 15 -35.66 -19.39 14.04
CA SER A 15 -34.78 -20.48 14.48
C SER A 15 -33.70 -20.84 13.44
N TYR A 16 -34.04 -20.82 12.14
CA TYR A 16 -33.13 -21.17 11.06
C TYR A 16 -32.04 -20.10 10.82
N LEU A 17 -32.38 -18.81 10.93
CA LEU A 17 -31.41 -17.73 10.84
C LEU A 17 -30.48 -17.74 12.05
N ALA A 18 -31.01 -18.08 13.24
CA ALA A 18 -30.24 -18.23 14.47
C ALA A 18 -29.25 -19.41 14.39
N GLU A 19 -29.65 -20.53 13.77
CA GLU A 19 -28.76 -21.68 13.52
C GLU A 19 -27.66 -21.36 12.52
N SER A 20 -27.96 -20.63 11.42
CA SER A 20 -26.99 -20.19 10.43
C SER A 20 -25.95 -19.25 11.04
N LEU A 21 -26.39 -18.25 11.85
CA LEU A 21 -25.52 -17.35 12.59
C LEU A 21 -24.69 -18.08 13.66
N ALA A 22 -25.25 -19.08 14.33
CA ALA A 22 -24.52 -19.91 15.29
C ALA A 22 -23.44 -20.77 14.62
N MET A 23 -23.71 -21.29 13.40
CA MET A 23 -22.71 -21.97 12.58
C MET A 23 -21.60 -21.04 12.12
N GLU A 24 -21.91 -19.84 11.68
CA GLU A 24 -20.92 -18.81 11.33
C GLU A 24 -19.98 -18.51 12.52
N ARG A 25 -20.55 -18.35 13.73
CA ARG A 25 -19.77 -18.20 14.96
C ARG A 25 -18.87 -19.40 15.23
N LYS A 26 -19.36 -20.62 15.03
CA LYS A 26 -18.60 -21.86 15.25
C LYS A 26 -17.43 -21.98 14.26
N VAL A 27 -17.61 -21.58 13.00
CA VAL A 27 -16.54 -21.56 11.99
C VAL A 27 -15.52 -20.50 12.32
N LYS A 28 -15.93 -19.28 12.67
CA LYS A 28 -15.01 -18.23 13.15
C LYS A 28 -14.20 -18.73 14.35
N TYR A 29 -14.84 -19.35 15.33
CA TYR A 29 -14.17 -19.88 16.52
C TYR A 29 -13.15 -20.96 16.18
N ASN A 30 -13.52 -21.94 15.34
CA ASN A 30 -12.59 -22.99 14.89
C ASN A 30 -11.42 -22.43 14.08
N TYR A 31 -11.66 -21.44 13.24
CA TYR A 31 -10.65 -20.74 12.47
C TYR A 31 -9.64 -20.03 13.39
N TYR A 32 -10.11 -19.20 14.32
CA TYR A 32 -9.25 -18.52 15.28
C TYR A 32 -8.46 -19.49 16.17
N GLY A 33 -9.05 -20.61 16.57
CA GLY A 33 -8.37 -21.67 17.31
C GLY A 33 -7.24 -22.31 16.53
N LYS A 34 -7.41 -22.58 15.23
CA LYS A 34 -6.35 -23.10 14.34
C LYS A 34 -5.23 -22.09 14.13
N VAL A 35 -5.57 -20.81 13.86
CA VAL A 35 -4.58 -19.72 13.73
C VAL A 35 -3.75 -19.58 15.00
N SER A 36 -4.39 -19.60 16.17
CA SER A 36 -3.69 -19.54 17.47
C SER A 36 -2.71 -20.70 17.66
N LYS A 37 -3.05 -21.94 17.27
CA LYS A 37 -2.18 -23.11 17.33
C LYS A 37 -0.97 -23.03 16.39
N VAL A 38 -1.15 -22.49 15.17
CA VAL A 38 -0.06 -22.32 14.22
C VAL A 38 0.92 -21.26 14.74
N LEU A 39 0.39 -20.15 15.27
CA LEU A 39 1.19 -19.06 15.82
C LEU A 39 1.97 -19.45 17.07
N SER A 40 1.36 -20.24 18.01
CA SER A 40 2.06 -20.72 19.19
C SER A 40 3.22 -21.63 18.82
N LYS A 41 3.09 -22.47 17.79
CA LYS A 41 4.18 -23.31 17.27
C LYS A 41 5.31 -22.49 16.65
N GLU A 42 5.03 -21.34 16.05
CA GLU A 42 6.07 -20.44 15.52
C GLU A 42 6.79 -19.68 16.64
N GLU A 43 6.08 -19.24 17.68
CA GLU A 43 6.67 -18.58 18.85
C GLU A 43 7.60 -19.54 19.63
N ASP A 44 7.19 -20.80 19.81
CA ASP A 44 8.02 -21.84 20.42
C ASP A 44 9.29 -22.16 19.60
N LYS A 45 9.23 -22.07 18.28
CA LYS A 45 10.40 -22.21 17.40
C LYS A 45 11.34 -21.01 17.47
N LYS A 46 10.80 -19.78 17.61
CA LYS A 46 11.62 -18.56 17.80
C LYS A 46 12.43 -18.62 19.09
N ASN A 47 11.82 -19.05 20.18
CA ASN A 47 12.49 -19.14 21.48
C ASN A 47 13.59 -20.22 21.55
N LYS A 48 13.61 -21.18 20.60
CA LYS A 48 14.63 -22.23 20.52
C LYS A 48 15.79 -21.93 19.57
N ASN A 49 15.66 -20.90 18.67
CA ASN A 49 16.60 -20.71 17.55
C ASN A 49 17.35 -19.38 17.55
N ASP A 50 17.43 -18.67 18.69
CA ASP A 50 18.21 -17.42 18.80
C ASP A 50 19.76 -17.59 18.66
N TYR A 51 20.22 -18.76 18.30
CA TYR A 51 21.66 -19.06 18.16
C TYR A 51 22.16 -19.39 16.75
N ASN A 52 21.30 -19.35 15.71
CA ASN A 52 21.78 -19.59 14.34
C ASN A 52 21.19 -18.61 13.32
N ASN A 53 22.05 -17.69 12.93
CA ASN A 53 21.88 -16.60 12.00
C ASN A 53 21.77 -17.12 10.54
N ASN A 54 20.62 -17.67 10.13
CA ASN A 54 20.25 -17.88 8.70
C ASN A 54 18.79 -18.34 8.52
N ASN A 55 17.86 -17.90 9.35
CA ASN A 55 16.47 -18.30 9.20
C ASN A 55 15.69 -17.29 8.34
N ARG A 56 15.44 -17.67 7.08
CA ARG A 56 14.33 -17.11 6.28
C ARG A 56 13.06 -17.27 7.11
N LYS A 57 12.39 -16.14 7.43
CA LYS A 57 11.07 -16.18 8.09
C LYS A 57 10.14 -17.01 7.21
N LYS A 58 9.68 -18.16 7.68
CA LYS A 58 8.69 -18.96 6.95
C LYS A 58 7.42 -18.12 6.80
N VAL A 59 7.01 -17.92 5.57
CA VAL A 59 5.74 -17.22 5.26
C VAL A 59 4.60 -18.17 5.65
N VAL A 60 3.67 -17.70 6.49
CA VAL A 60 2.47 -18.45 6.85
C VAL A 60 1.47 -18.30 5.72
N CYS A 61 1.16 -19.39 5.04
CA CYS A 61 0.15 -19.46 3.98
C CYS A 61 -1.21 -19.88 4.55
N ALA A 62 -2.27 -19.60 3.81
CA ALA A 62 -3.61 -20.04 4.18
C ALA A 62 -3.72 -21.58 4.27
N SER A 63 -2.93 -22.33 3.48
CA SER A 63 -2.80 -23.79 3.56
C SER A 63 -2.33 -24.31 4.94
N ASP A 64 -1.64 -23.48 5.73
CA ASP A 64 -1.22 -23.86 7.08
C ASP A 64 -2.39 -23.74 8.09
N LEU A 65 -3.48 -23.09 7.71
CA LEU A 65 -4.64 -22.78 8.54
C LEU A 65 -5.87 -23.66 8.27
N PHE A 66 -6.00 -24.15 7.03
CA PHE A 66 -7.17 -24.93 6.58
C PHE A 66 -6.77 -26.38 6.29
N ASP A 67 -7.44 -27.32 6.93
CA ASP A 67 -7.50 -28.68 6.43
C ASP A 67 -8.54 -28.72 5.30
N SER A 68 -8.41 -29.63 4.34
CA SER A 68 -9.24 -29.76 3.14
C SER A 68 -10.67 -30.24 3.46
N ASP A 69 -11.46 -29.38 4.11
CA ASP A 69 -12.86 -29.67 4.43
C ASP A 69 -13.78 -29.12 3.32
N GLU A 70 -13.83 -29.81 2.19
CA GLU A 70 -14.82 -29.57 1.14
C GLU A 70 -16.26 -29.66 1.68
N GLU A 71 -16.52 -30.51 2.69
CA GLU A 71 -17.83 -30.67 3.33
C GLU A 71 -18.31 -29.36 4.01
N ILE A 72 -17.43 -28.57 4.61
CA ILE A 72 -17.81 -27.32 5.26
C ILE A 72 -18.27 -26.29 4.21
N ALA A 73 -17.52 -26.15 3.11
CA ALA A 73 -17.86 -25.23 2.03
C ALA A 73 -19.21 -25.57 1.38
N GLN A 74 -19.48 -26.86 1.14
CA GLN A 74 -20.73 -27.31 0.53
C GLN A 74 -21.95 -27.07 1.44
N LYS A 75 -21.80 -27.31 2.74
CA LYS A 75 -22.86 -27.07 3.72
C LYS A 75 -23.24 -25.60 3.83
N TYR A 76 -22.26 -24.69 3.76
CA TYR A 76 -22.50 -23.24 3.73
C TYR A 76 -23.26 -22.80 2.47
N ALA A 77 -22.92 -23.36 1.32
CA ALA A 77 -23.60 -23.03 0.06
C ALA A 77 -25.09 -23.45 0.08
N ASP A 78 -25.39 -24.56 0.71
CA ASP A 78 -26.78 -25.06 0.84
C ASP A 78 -27.58 -24.20 1.84
N ASP A 79 -27.01 -23.84 2.98
CA ASP A 79 -27.64 -23.00 4.00
C ASP A 79 -27.95 -21.59 3.46
N GLU A 80 -27.02 -21.03 2.64
CA GLU A 80 -27.20 -19.77 1.97
C GLU A 80 -28.42 -19.73 1.05
N ARG A 81 -28.64 -20.81 0.26
CA ARG A 81 -29.76 -20.89 -0.68
C ARG A 81 -31.13 -20.92 0.02
N ILE A 82 -31.20 -21.53 1.19
CA ILE A 82 -32.41 -21.60 1.99
C ILE A 82 -32.69 -20.26 2.68
N SER A 83 -31.67 -19.63 3.23
CA SER A 83 -31.78 -18.34 3.90
C SER A 83 -32.22 -17.24 2.96
N LYS A 84 -31.74 -17.20 1.70
CA LYS A 84 -32.21 -16.28 0.65
C LYS A 84 -33.70 -16.37 0.37
N LYS A 85 -34.19 -17.60 0.24
CA LYS A 85 -35.63 -17.86 -0.04
C LYS A 85 -36.50 -17.38 1.11
N LEU A 86 -36.03 -17.56 2.35
CA LEU A 86 -36.76 -17.16 3.55
C LEU A 86 -36.76 -15.62 3.70
N ALA A 87 -35.62 -14.93 3.54
CA ALA A 87 -35.55 -13.48 3.62
C ALA A 87 -36.35 -12.78 2.53
N ALA A 88 -36.30 -13.29 1.29
CA ALA A 88 -37.11 -12.76 0.20
C ALA A 88 -38.61 -12.90 0.47
N SER A 89 -39.06 -13.95 1.21
CA SER A 89 -40.43 -14.12 1.58
C SER A 89 -40.92 -13.23 2.71
N LEU A 90 -40.00 -12.73 3.54
CA LEU A 90 -40.30 -11.94 4.75
C LEU A 90 -40.14 -10.43 4.54
N GLY A 91 -39.49 -10.00 3.43
CA GLY A 91 -39.26 -8.57 3.13
C GLY A 91 -38.40 -7.82 4.15
N ASP A 92 -37.58 -8.55 4.91
CA ASP A 92 -36.74 -8.01 5.99
C ASP A 92 -35.39 -7.56 5.45
N GLU A 93 -35.13 -6.23 5.48
CA GLU A 93 -33.88 -5.64 4.98
C GLU A 93 -32.66 -6.12 5.79
N LEU A 94 -32.77 -6.30 7.10
CA LEU A 94 -31.69 -6.78 7.96
C LEU A 94 -31.29 -8.21 7.63
N ALA A 95 -32.29 -9.06 7.34
CA ALA A 95 -32.06 -10.42 6.92
C ALA A 95 -31.37 -10.47 5.52
N ILE A 96 -31.72 -9.55 4.62
CA ILE A 96 -31.10 -9.43 3.28
C ILE A 96 -29.63 -9.04 3.41
N ASP A 97 -29.28 -8.09 4.27
CA ASP A 97 -27.89 -7.67 4.47
C ASP A 97 -27.05 -8.75 5.14
N SER A 98 -27.58 -9.46 6.13
CA SER A 98 -26.93 -10.60 6.76
C SER A 98 -26.63 -11.74 5.75
N ILE A 99 -27.57 -12.00 4.83
CA ILE A 99 -27.38 -12.98 3.75
C ILE A 99 -26.28 -12.52 2.79
N ARG A 100 -26.25 -11.27 2.40
CA ARG A 100 -25.20 -10.71 1.52
C ARG A 100 -23.81 -10.85 2.15
N ASP A 101 -23.70 -10.61 3.45
CA ASP A 101 -22.44 -10.76 4.17
C ASP A 101 -22.01 -12.23 4.27
N THR A 102 -22.95 -13.15 4.50
CA THR A 102 -22.68 -14.58 4.48
C THR A 102 -22.25 -15.06 3.10
N GLU A 103 -22.90 -14.60 2.02
CA GLU A 103 -22.49 -14.89 0.65
C GLU A 103 -21.08 -14.38 0.34
N ARG A 104 -20.76 -13.18 0.81
CA ARG A 104 -19.45 -12.58 0.63
C ARG A 104 -18.39 -13.39 1.36
N LEU A 105 -18.66 -13.79 2.59
CA LEU A 105 -17.77 -14.63 3.38
C LEU A 105 -17.55 -15.99 2.73
N THR A 106 -18.62 -16.66 2.32
CA THR A 106 -18.57 -17.95 1.64
C THR A 106 -17.74 -17.89 0.35
N ARG A 107 -17.96 -16.87 -0.48
CA ARG A 107 -17.16 -16.65 -1.70
C ARG A 107 -15.67 -16.44 -1.37
N THR A 108 -15.38 -15.70 -0.32
CA THR A 108 -14.00 -15.46 0.12
C THR A 108 -13.35 -16.75 0.61
N ILE A 109 -14.04 -17.54 1.44
CA ILE A 109 -13.55 -18.83 1.94
C ILE A 109 -13.31 -19.80 0.79
N ASN A 110 -14.28 -19.95 -0.12
CA ASN A 110 -14.12 -20.81 -1.30
C ASN A 110 -12.94 -20.38 -2.19
N SER A 111 -12.72 -19.09 -2.33
CA SER A 111 -11.57 -18.54 -3.06
C SER A 111 -10.23 -18.89 -2.40
N ILE A 112 -10.18 -18.89 -1.07
CA ILE A 112 -9.01 -19.30 -0.30
C ILE A 112 -8.77 -20.81 -0.42
N LEU A 113 -9.81 -21.61 -0.26
CA LEU A 113 -9.74 -23.07 -0.34
C LEU A 113 -9.37 -23.57 -1.74
N ALA A 114 -9.82 -22.88 -2.79
CA ALA A 114 -9.47 -23.22 -4.17
C ALA A 114 -7.96 -23.08 -4.46
N ASN A 115 -7.27 -22.16 -3.81
CA ASN A 115 -5.83 -21.97 -3.95
C ASN A 115 -5.19 -21.43 -2.65
N PRO A 116 -5.10 -22.25 -1.59
CA PRO A 116 -4.67 -21.78 -0.27
C PRO A 116 -3.22 -21.30 -0.23
N ASN A 117 -2.35 -21.78 -1.13
CA ASN A 117 -0.95 -21.35 -1.24
C ASN A 117 -0.80 -19.92 -1.82
N ASN A 118 -1.84 -19.41 -2.47
CA ASN A 118 -1.87 -18.04 -2.98
C ASN A 118 -2.17 -17.00 -1.90
N TRP A 119 -2.63 -17.41 -0.72
CA TRP A 119 -3.07 -16.50 0.32
C TRP A 119 -2.08 -16.44 1.48
N ILE A 120 -1.68 -15.22 1.83
CA ILE A 120 -0.75 -14.93 2.91
C ILE A 120 -1.48 -14.26 4.07
N VAL A 121 -1.17 -14.68 5.28
CA VAL A 121 -1.56 -13.94 6.49
C VAL A 121 -0.73 -12.67 6.58
N SER A 122 -1.33 -11.55 6.19
CA SER A 122 -0.65 -10.25 6.15
C SER A 122 -0.58 -9.60 7.53
N GLU A 123 -1.66 -9.69 8.30
CA GLU A 123 -1.76 -9.10 9.64
C GLU A 123 -2.51 -10.02 10.60
N ILE A 124 -2.08 -10.03 11.85
CA ILE A 124 -2.79 -10.65 12.96
C ILE A 124 -2.87 -9.64 14.09
N LYS A 125 -4.09 -9.23 14.44
CA LYS A 125 -4.33 -8.34 15.56
C LYS A 125 -4.77 -9.17 16.77
N LYS A 126 -4.11 -8.94 17.92
CA LYS A 126 -4.44 -9.58 19.20
C LYS A 126 -4.88 -8.53 20.19
N GLU A 127 -5.85 -8.87 21.02
CA GLU A 127 -6.29 -8.09 22.16
C GLU A 127 -6.45 -9.03 23.35
N ASN A 128 -5.88 -8.70 24.50
CA ASN A 128 -5.88 -9.55 25.71
C ASN A 128 -5.43 -11.00 25.42
N TYR A 129 -4.38 -11.17 24.59
CA TYR A 129 -3.87 -12.48 24.12
C TYR A 129 -4.80 -13.26 23.18
N GLU A 130 -5.99 -12.75 22.88
CA GLU A 130 -6.92 -13.35 21.92
C GLU A 130 -6.73 -12.75 20.53
N VAL A 131 -6.85 -13.59 19.49
CA VAL A 131 -6.80 -13.13 18.10
C VAL A 131 -8.16 -12.56 17.74
N ILE A 132 -8.22 -11.23 17.53
CA ILE A 132 -9.45 -10.52 17.17
C ILE A 132 -9.58 -10.28 15.67
N LYS A 133 -8.46 -10.28 14.92
CA LYS A 133 -8.47 -10.06 13.46
C LYS A 133 -7.34 -10.82 12.81
N VAL A 134 -7.66 -11.48 11.69
CA VAL A 134 -6.68 -12.05 10.76
C VAL A 134 -6.94 -11.47 9.39
N GLU A 135 -5.93 -10.85 8.78
CA GLU A 135 -6.01 -10.33 7.43
C GLU A 135 -5.26 -11.25 6.47
N LEU A 136 -5.98 -11.76 5.47
CA LEU A 136 -5.45 -12.59 4.41
C LEU A 136 -5.40 -11.79 3.10
N LYS A 137 -4.27 -11.86 2.40
CA LYS A 137 -4.09 -11.20 1.08
C LYS A 137 -3.60 -12.19 0.04
N PRO A 138 -4.19 -12.23 -1.16
CA PRO A 138 -3.67 -13.06 -2.23
C PRO A 138 -2.36 -12.48 -2.77
N LEU A 139 -1.41 -13.34 -3.10
CA LEU A 139 -0.16 -12.97 -3.78
C LEU A 139 -0.37 -12.68 -5.25
N ASP A 140 -1.18 -13.52 -5.89
CA ASP A 140 -1.57 -13.39 -7.29
C ASP A 140 -3.07 -13.15 -7.37
N ILE A 141 -3.45 -12.02 -7.98
CA ILE A 141 -4.85 -11.62 -8.18
C ILE A 141 -5.35 -11.92 -9.59
N SER A 142 -4.52 -12.49 -10.47
CA SER A 142 -4.82 -12.71 -11.88
C SER A 142 -6.12 -13.47 -12.14
N THR A 143 -6.37 -14.50 -11.33
CA THR A 143 -7.58 -15.31 -11.43
C THR A 143 -8.86 -14.56 -11.02
N TYR A 144 -8.74 -13.59 -10.10
CA TYR A 144 -9.88 -12.81 -9.60
C TYR A 144 -10.22 -11.64 -10.52
N SER A 145 -9.22 -11.02 -11.11
CA SER A 145 -9.40 -9.88 -12.02
C SER A 145 -10.00 -10.27 -13.37
N LYS A 146 -9.83 -11.53 -13.80
CA LYS A 146 -10.45 -12.05 -15.03
C LYS A 146 -11.96 -11.80 -15.04
N SER A 147 -12.65 -12.04 -13.96
CA SER A 147 -14.10 -11.80 -13.85
C SER A 147 -14.50 -10.33 -14.08
N LEU A 148 -13.59 -9.39 -13.90
CA LEU A 148 -13.81 -7.97 -14.19
C LEU A 148 -13.65 -7.70 -15.69
N PHE A 149 -12.59 -8.23 -16.31
CA PHE A 149 -12.28 -7.99 -17.72
C PHE A 149 -13.21 -8.75 -18.68
N ASP A 150 -13.68 -9.94 -18.29
CA ASP A 150 -14.64 -10.73 -19.07
C ASP A 150 -16.03 -10.08 -19.21
N LYS A 151 -16.33 -9.03 -18.42
CA LYS A 151 -17.62 -8.32 -18.51
C LYS A 151 -17.77 -7.46 -19.77
N CYS A 152 -16.66 -7.06 -20.37
CA CYS A 152 -16.67 -6.19 -21.55
C CYS A 152 -15.71 -6.73 -22.61
N PRO A 153 -16.15 -6.79 -23.89
CA PRO A 153 -15.31 -7.29 -24.97
C PRO A 153 -14.11 -6.39 -25.28
N LYS A 154 -14.18 -5.13 -24.84
CA LYS A 154 -13.09 -4.15 -24.97
C LYS A 154 -13.01 -3.31 -23.70
N THR A 155 -11.83 -3.22 -23.11
CA THR A 155 -11.60 -2.41 -21.90
C THR A 155 -10.49 -1.41 -22.17
N LEU A 156 -10.71 -0.14 -21.83
CA LEU A 156 -9.69 0.90 -21.84
C LEU A 156 -9.24 1.17 -20.39
N ILE A 157 -7.95 0.94 -20.12
CA ILE A 157 -7.34 1.25 -18.83
C ILE A 157 -6.41 2.45 -19.02
N MET A 158 -6.61 3.51 -18.24
CA MET A 158 -5.80 4.73 -18.32
C MET A 158 -5.16 5.05 -16.98
N SER A 159 -3.87 5.39 -17.02
CA SER A 159 -3.14 5.93 -15.88
C SER A 159 -1.95 6.74 -16.37
N ALA A 160 -1.56 7.75 -15.61
CA ALA A 160 -0.32 8.49 -15.86
C ALA A 160 0.94 7.64 -15.61
N THR A 161 0.80 6.51 -14.90
CA THR A 161 1.93 5.73 -14.37
C THR A 161 1.71 4.23 -14.50
N ILE A 162 1.43 3.71 -15.70
CA ILE A 162 1.45 2.25 -15.95
C ILE A 162 2.90 1.76 -15.99
N LEU A 163 3.79 2.54 -16.60
CA LEU A 163 5.22 2.27 -16.80
C LEU A 163 5.48 0.98 -17.59
N ASN A 164 5.86 -0.09 -16.94
CA ASN A 164 6.07 -1.39 -17.58
C ASN A 164 4.72 -2.12 -17.74
N TYR A 165 4.15 -2.07 -18.95
CA TYR A 165 2.84 -2.68 -19.21
C TYR A 165 2.85 -4.20 -19.06
N LYS A 166 3.96 -4.89 -19.34
CA LYS A 166 4.06 -6.34 -19.15
C LYS A 166 3.99 -6.73 -17.67
N ALA A 167 4.67 -5.96 -16.80
CA ALA A 167 4.56 -6.14 -15.36
C ALA A 167 3.15 -5.83 -14.88
N PHE A 168 2.51 -4.80 -15.41
CA PHE A 168 1.10 -4.48 -15.13
C PHE A 168 0.18 -5.63 -15.54
N CYS A 169 0.25 -6.09 -16.80
CA CYS A 169 -0.58 -7.19 -17.32
C CYS A 169 -0.45 -8.44 -16.46
N ARG A 170 0.78 -8.85 -16.16
CA ARG A 170 1.06 -10.00 -15.30
C ARG A 170 0.43 -9.87 -13.91
N ASN A 171 0.47 -8.68 -13.34
CA ASN A 171 -0.10 -8.44 -12.02
C ASN A 171 -1.64 -8.42 -11.99
N VAL A 172 -2.29 -8.05 -13.08
CA VAL A 172 -3.75 -8.01 -13.18
C VAL A 172 -4.33 -9.18 -14.00
N GLY A 173 -3.53 -10.16 -14.38
CA GLY A 173 -3.98 -11.36 -15.10
C GLY A 173 -4.43 -11.11 -16.53
N LEU A 174 -3.86 -10.12 -17.20
CA LEU A 174 -4.06 -9.88 -18.63
C LEU A 174 -2.93 -10.52 -19.43
N ASP A 175 -3.26 -11.09 -20.58
CA ASP A 175 -2.25 -11.49 -21.55
C ASP A 175 -1.66 -10.25 -22.22
N SER A 176 -0.36 -10.06 -22.08
CA SER A 176 0.33 -8.89 -22.67
C SER A 176 0.27 -8.86 -24.19
N ASP A 177 0.08 -10.01 -24.84
CA ASP A 177 0.02 -10.10 -26.29
C ASP A 177 -1.36 -9.69 -26.86
N GLU A 178 -2.40 -9.73 -26.01
CA GLU A 178 -3.75 -9.23 -26.32
C GLU A 178 -3.92 -7.75 -26.01
N VAL A 179 -2.92 -7.12 -25.35
CA VAL A 179 -3.02 -5.72 -24.90
C VAL A 179 -2.28 -4.78 -25.84
N LYS A 180 -2.98 -3.77 -26.35
CA LYS A 180 -2.35 -2.65 -27.03
C LYS A 180 -1.95 -1.58 -26.01
N PHE A 181 -0.65 -1.41 -25.81
CA PHE A 181 -0.11 -0.36 -24.94
C PHE A 181 0.20 0.91 -25.74
N ILE A 182 -0.31 2.04 -25.25
CA ILE A 182 -0.06 3.37 -25.84
C ILE A 182 0.55 4.24 -24.75
N GLN A 183 1.73 4.77 -25.02
CA GLN A 183 2.43 5.72 -24.15
C GLN A 183 2.50 7.07 -24.84
N VAL A 184 1.92 8.08 -24.20
CA VAL A 184 1.99 9.47 -24.66
C VAL A 184 3.25 10.11 -24.10
N PRO A 185 4.08 10.81 -24.91
CA PRO A 185 5.23 11.53 -24.40
C PRO A 185 4.80 12.68 -23.48
N SER A 186 5.73 13.15 -22.66
CA SER A 186 5.46 14.30 -21.79
C SER A 186 5.65 15.62 -22.54
N ASP A 187 4.69 16.53 -22.43
CA ASP A 187 4.72 17.87 -23.02
C ASP A 187 5.60 18.86 -22.24
N PHE A 188 6.05 18.49 -21.03
CA PHE A 188 6.86 19.34 -20.18
C PHE A 188 8.34 19.28 -20.57
N THR A 189 8.98 20.45 -20.66
CA THR A 189 10.42 20.53 -20.97
C THR A 189 11.28 20.01 -19.81
N LEU A 190 12.54 19.66 -20.10
CA LEU A 190 13.47 19.15 -19.09
C LEU A 190 13.90 20.24 -18.10
N GLU A 191 13.89 21.51 -18.54
CA GLU A 191 14.23 22.70 -17.75
C GLU A 191 13.19 22.99 -16.69
N GLN A 192 11.92 22.69 -16.99
CA GLN A 192 10.82 22.90 -16.06
C GLN A 192 10.81 21.94 -14.88
N ARG A 193 11.43 20.77 -15.02
CA ARG A 193 11.33 19.67 -14.05
C ARG A 193 12.65 18.93 -13.80
N PRO A 194 13.74 19.65 -13.49
CA PRO A 194 15.03 19.00 -13.26
C PRO A 194 14.99 18.11 -12.00
N ILE A 195 15.62 16.94 -12.10
CA ILE A 195 15.89 16.04 -10.98
C ILE A 195 17.36 16.22 -10.58
N ILE A 196 17.60 16.53 -9.32
CA ILE A 196 18.91 16.82 -8.76
C ILE A 196 19.26 15.76 -7.71
N PRO A 197 20.01 14.71 -8.09
CA PRO A 197 20.51 13.72 -7.14
C PRO A 197 21.60 14.35 -6.28
N LEU A 198 21.44 14.34 -4.97
CA LEU A 198 22.43 14.88 -4.02
C LEU A 198 23.34 13.79 -3.45
N ASN A 199 22.94 12.53 -3.56
CA ASN A 199 23.72 11.36 -3.11
C ASN A 199 24.24 11.52 -1.66
N VAL A 200 23.38 11.98 -0.75
CA VAL A 200 23.76 12.30 0.63
C VAL A 200 24.24 11.05 1.35
N ALA A 201 23.49 9.95 1.26
CA ALA A 201 23.86 8.67 1.83
C ALA A 201 23.01 7.52 1.27
N TYR A 202 23.48 6.28 1.46
CA TYR A 202 22.72 5.08 1.17
C TYR A 202 21.73 4.79 2.31
N LEU A 203 20.44 5.03 2.06
CA LEU A 203 19.39 5.02 3.08
C LEU A 203 18.68 3.66 3.17
N ASN A 204 19.37 2.63 3.65
CA ASN A 204 18.76 1.36 4.04
C ASN A 204 18.26 1.42 5.50
N TYR A 205 17.61 0.33 5.95
CA TYR A 205 17.09 0.23 7.32
C TYR A 205 18.18 0.40 8.38
N ASN A 206 19.33 -0.27 8.20
CA ASN A 206 20.42 -0.26 9.18
C ASN A 206 21.07 1.13 9.28
N ASN A 207 21.32 1.77 8.13
CA ASN A 207 21.93 3.09 8.10
C ASN A 207 21.01 4.17 8.70
N LEU A 208 19.70 4.02 8.55
CA LEU A 208 18.72 4.93 9.17
C LEU A 208 18.64 4.81 10.70
N GLN A 209 19.31 3.84 11.32
CA GLN A 209 19.47 3.82 12.78
C GLN A 209 20.54 4.81 13.27
N SER A 210 21.45 5.26 12.42
CA SER A 210 22.48 6.26 12.78
C SER A 210 21.86 7.66 12.94
N ASN A 211 21.96 8.22 14.15
CA ASN A 211 21.54 9.58 14.42
C ASN A 211 22.36 10.61 13.63
N GLU A 212 23.65 10.36 13.41
CA GLU A 212 24.51 11.24 12.60
C GLU A 212 23.97 11.35 11.19
N LEU A 213 23.59 10.21 10.57
CA LEU A 213 23.04 10.20 9.22
C LEU A 213 21.67 10.89 9.16
N LYS A 214 20.81 10.64 10.15
CA LYS A 214 19.52 11.34 10.26
C LYS A 214 19.72 12.86 10.35
N LEU A 215 20.72 13.32 11.11
CA LEU A 215 21.06 14.75 11.21
C LEU A 215 21.58 15.34 9.88
N VAL A 216 22.39 14.58 9.13
CA VAL A 216 22.84 15.01 7.78
C VAL A 216 21.66 15.20 6.84
N ILE A 217 20.68 14.26 6.88
CA ILE A 217 19.45 14.36 6.09
C ILE A 217 18.66 15.61 6.51
N ALA A 218 18.42 15.82 7.81
CA ALA A 218 17.67 16.97 8.31
C ALA A 218 18.36 18.30 7.93
N LYS A 219 19.68 18.40 8.07
CA LYS A 219 20.46 19.59 7.66
C LYS A 219 20.39 19.83 6.14
N THR A 220 20.40 18.76 5.34
CA THR A 220 20.26 18.88 3.88
C THR A 220 18.86 19.40 3.52
N VAL A 221 17.82 18.86 4.16
CA VAL A 221 16.43 19.34 4.00
C VAL A 221 16.34 20.83 4.39
N ASP A 222 16.89 21.21 5.53
CA ASP A 222 16.91 22.60 6.01
C ASP A 222 17.60 23.54 5.02
N THR A 223 18.72 23.12 4.45
CA THR A 223 19.47 23.88 3.43
C THR A 223 18.61 24.07 2.17
N ILE A 224 17.96 23.01 1.67
CA ILE A 224 17.10 23.11 0.49
C ILE A 224 15.91 24.03 0.76
N MET A 225 15.26 23.90 1.92
CA MET A 225 14.15 24.78 2.32
C MET A 225 14.60 26.24 2.40
N SER A 226 15.82 26.50 2.85
CA SER A 226 16.42 27.86 2.91
C SER A 226 16.71 28.43 1.53
N LEU A 227 17.20 27.61 0.59
CA LEU A 227 17.35 28.00 -0.83
C LEU A 227 16.00 28.36 -1.46
N HIS A 228 14.92 27.72 -1.01
CA HIS A 228 13.55 27.95 -1.45
C HIS A 228 12.69 28.71 -0.42
N LYS A 229 13.31 29.65 0.29
CA LYS A 229 12.64 30.37 1.40
C LYS A 229 11.33 31.07 1.02
N ASN A 230 11.17 31.47 -0.24
CA ASN A 230 9.98 32.16 -0.75
C ASN A 230 9.03 31.22 -1.53
N HIS A 231 9.32 29.92 -1.61
CA HIS A 231 8.55 28.99 -2.40
C HIS A 231 7.87 27.94 -1.51
N LYS A 232 6.66 27.59 -1.88
CA LYS A 232 6.00 26.38 -1.36
C LYS A 232 6.63 25.13 -1.95
N GLY A 233 6.53 24.01 -1.22
CA GLY A 233 7.10 22.74 -1.65
C GLY A 233 6.53 21.54 -0.93
N ILE A 234 7.07 20.36 -1.27
CA ILE A 234 6.68 19.10 -0.65
C ILE A 234 7.92 18.25 -0.32
N ILE A 235 7.88 17.58 0.84
CA ILE A 235 8.90 16.65 1.31
C ILE A 235 8.26 15.26 1.42
N HIS A 236 8.71 14.34 0.60
CA HIS A 236 8.33 12.93 0.65
C HIS A 236 9.28 12.19 1.59
N THR A 237 8.76 11.77 2.73
CA THR A 237 9.45 10.86 3.67
C THR A 237 8.99 9.42 3.43
N THR A 238 9.62 8.44 4.08
CA THR A 238 9.21 7.03 3.98
C THR A 238 8.59 6.49 5.27
N SER A 239 8.62 7.29 6.34
CA SER A 239 7.98 6.96 7.63
C SER A 239 7.68 8.22 8.43
N TYR A 240 6.75 8.11 9.38
CA TYR A 240 6.49 9.19 10.35
C TYR A 240 7.67 9.42 11.29
N GLU A 241 8.43 8.38 11.63
CA GLU A 241 9.68 8.52 12.40
C GLU A 241 10.67 9.48 11.69
N GLN A 242 10.90 9.28 10.39
CA GLN A 242 11.77 10.15 9.60
C GLN A 242 11.21 11.56 9.52
N LEU A 243 9.91 11.71 9.35
CA LEU A 243 9.22 12.99 9.32
C LEU A 243 9.43 13.75 10.63
N ASN A 244 9.16 13.14 11.78
CA ASN A 244 9.30 13.75 13.10
C ASN A 244 10.76 14.15 13.36
N PHE A 245 11.70 13.25 13.03
CA PHE A 245 13.11 13.57 13.18
C PHE A 245 13.55 14.79 12.36
N ILE A 246 13.09 14.91 11.12
CA ILE A 246 13.37 16.08 10.28
C ILE A 246 12.77 17.35 10.92
N LYS A 247 11.50 17.30 11.31
CA LYS A 247 10.78 18.43 11.94
C LYS A 247 11.51 18.96 13.17
N GLU A 248 12.04 18.06 14.00
CA GLU A 248 12.74 18.42 15.25
C GLU A 248 14.16 18.93 15.05
N ASN A 249 14.80 18.61 13.92
CA ASN A 249 16.23 18.88 13.70
C ASN A 249 16.52 19.88 12.56
N ILE A 250 15.51 20.60 12.05
CA ILE A 250 15.69 21.74 11.15
C ILE A 250 15.61 23.06 11.92
N SER A 251 16.02 24.14 11.27
CA SER A 251 15.93 25.48 11.85
C SER A 251 14.50 25.88 12.19
N GLN A 252 14.31 26.65 13.25
CA GLN A 252 12.97 27.12 13.65
C GLN A 252 12.27 27.92 12.52
N ILE A 253 13.00 28.63 11.69
CA ILE A 253 12.47 29.37 10.56
C ILE A 253 11.80 28.41 9.56
N ASN A 254 12.46 27.32 9.22
CA ASN A 254 11.93 26.32 8.31
C ASN A 254 10.88 25.42 8.98
N ALA A 255 11.04 25.08 10.27
CA ALA A 255 10.06 24.29 11.02
C ALA A 255 8.68 24.97 11.04
N ARG A 256 8.62 26.31 11.16
CA ARG A 256 7.35 27.09 11.11
C ARG A 256 6.65 27.05 9.75
N ARG A 257 7.33 26.62 8.70
CA ARG A 257 6.79 26.47 7.34
C ARG A 257 6.21 25.09 7.10
N LEU A 258 6.56 24.10 7.94
CA LEU A 258 6.10 22.72 7.75
C LEU A 258 4.63 22.59 8.09
N LEU A 259 3.89 21.97 7.17
CA LEU A 259 2.57 21.40 7.39
C LEU A 259 2.71 19.89 7.36
N VAL A 260 2.42 19.28 8.50
CA VAL A 260 2.62 17.85 8.75
C VAL A 260 1.32 17.12 8.55
N THR A 261 1.32 16.06 7.76
CA THR A 261 0.20 15.10 7.75
C THR A 261 0.43 14.08 8.84
N ASP A 262 -0.53 13.94 9.73
CA ASP A 262 -0.57 12.97 10.81
C ASP A 262 -1.74 12.01 10.58
N PRO A 263 -1.68 10.74 11.01
CA PRO A 263 -2.82 9.83 10.95
C PRO A 263 -4.06 10.34 11.66
N GLU A 264 -3.91 11.18 12.69
CA GLU A 264 -5.00 11.78 13.47
C GLU A 264 -5.56 13.07 12.87
N ILE A 265 -4.82 13.74 11.97
CA ILE A 265 -5.25 14.96 11.30
C ILE A 265 -5.81 14.62 9.93
N GLN A 266 -7.00 15.12 9.61
CA GLN A 266 -7.57 14.91 8.28
C GLN A 266 -6.62 15.49 7.23
N ARG A 267 -6.18 14.63 6.33
CA ARG A 267 -5.25 14.97 5.24
C ARG A 267 -5.72 16.18 4.43
N ASP A 268 -7.01 16.26 4.18
CA ASP A 268 -7.61 17.29 3.35
C ASP A 268 -7.54 18.67 4.01
N ASP A 269 -7.58 18.77 5.34
CA ASP A 269 -7.41 20.02 6.06
C ASP A 269 -6.01 20.60 5.90
N VAL A 270 -4.98 19.73 5.98
CA VAL A 270 -3.57 20.12 5.78
C VAL A 270 -3.34 20.62 4.35
N ILE A 271 -3.92 19.93 3.36
CA ILE A 271 -3.84 20.34 1.95
C ILE A 271 -4.55 21.67 1.73
N PHE A 272 -5.72 21.83 2.34
CA PHE A 272 -6.49 23.07 2.25
C PHE A 272 -5.73 24.26 2.85
N GLU A 273 -5.11 24.09 4.04
CA GLU A 273 -4.26 25.10 4.64
C GLU A 273 -3.08 25.47 3.73
N HIS A 274 -2.41 24.45 3.15
CA HIS A 274 -1.34 24.67 2.19
C HIS A 274 -1.80 25.49 0.97
N THR A 275 -2.96 25.15 0.43
CA THR A 275 -3.51 25.81 -0.76
C THR A 275 -3.89 27.24 -0.46
N LYS A 276 -4.57 27.50 0.65
CA LYS A 276 -5.07 28.84 1.02
C LYS A 276 -3.99 29.80 1.54
N SER A 277 -2.89 29.29 2.06
CA SER A 277 -1.83 30.17 2.58
C SER A 277 -1.22 31.00 1.45
N THR A 278 -1.52 32.29 1.40
CA THR A 278 -0.94 33.22 0.43
C THR A 278 0.27 34.00 0.96
N THR A 279 0.36 34.13 2.28
CA THR A 279 1.37 34.95 2.96
C THR A 279 2.59 34.17 3.44
N LYS A 280 2.47 32.85 3.59
CA LYS A 280 3.56 31.99 4.07
C LYS A 280 3.90 30.93 3.02
N PRO A 281 5.19 30.78 2.67
CA PRO A 281 5.65 29.72 1.78
C PRO A 281 5.67 28.38 2.54
N THR A 282 4.50 27.80 2.76
CA THR A 282 4.33 26.52 3.47
C THR A 282 4.96 25.35 2.72
N VAL A 283 5.35 24.31 3.45
CA VAL A 283 5.97 23.09 2.90
C VAL A 283 5.26 21.88 3.50
N LEU A 284 4.66 21.08 2.63
CA LEU A 284 4.05 19.80 3.04
C LEU A 284 5.14 18.78 3.36
N ILE A 285 4.98 18.00 4.43
CA ILE A 285 5.85 16.87 4.74
C ILE A 285 5.04 15.63 5.10
N SER A 286 5.30 14.50 4.44
CA SER A 286 4.50 13.30 4.64
C SER A 286 5.14 12.04 4.05
N PRO A 287 4.88 10.85 4.62
CA PRO A 287 5.19 9.57 4.00
C PRO A 287 4.12 9.11 2.99
N SER A 288 2.93 9.72 2.94
CA SER A 288 1.77 9.22 2.18
C SER A 288 1.30 10.14 1.04
N LEU A 289 1.91 11.30 0.82
CA LEU A 289 1.47 12.29 -0.17
C LEU A 289 1.95 12.01 -1.62
N HIS A 290 2.33 10.79 -1.93
CA HIS A 290 2.68 10.39 -3.29
C HIS A 290 1.47 10.14 -4.21
N THR A 291 0.24 10.07 -3.66
CA THR A 291 -1.01 9.89 -4.42
C THR A 291 -2.05 10.96 -4.09
N GLY A 292 -2.96 11.25 -5.03
CA GLY A 292 -4.16 12.07 -4.79
C GLY A 292 -3.93 13.55 -4.51
N LEU A 293 -2.81 14.15 -4.95
CA LEU A 293 -2.53 15.58 -4.83
C LEU A 293 -2.30 16.23 -6.19
N ASP A 294 -2.81 17.45 -6.34
CA ASP A 294 -2.51 18.34 -7.44
C ASP A 294 -1.92 19.65 -6.90
N LEU A 295 -0.60 19.78 -6.98
CA LEU A 295 0.16 20.92 -6.48
C LEU A 295 0.74 21.72 -7.65
N LYS A 296 -0.14 22.35 -8.43
CA LYS A 296 0.25 23.14 -9.57
C LYS A 296 0.80 24.51 -9.17
N ASP A 297 1.63 25.08 -10.04
CA ASP A 297 2.13 26.46 -9.98
C ASP A 297 2.84 26.78 -8.64
N GLU A 298 2.44 27.84 -7.95
CA GLU A 298 3.07 28.27 -6.70
C GLU A 298 2.88 27.30 -5.54
N LEU A 299 2.05 26.27 -5.68
CA LEU A 299 1.82 25.29 -4.61
C LEU A 299 3.01 24.34 -4.41
N SER A 300 3.86 24.13 -5.43
CA SER A 300 5.06 23.28 -5.25
C SER A 300 6.16 23.65 -6.25
N ARG A 301 7.01 24.59 -5.90
CA ARG A 301 8.20 24.99 -6.69
C ARG A 301 9.42 24.12 -6.41
N PHE A 302 9.39 23.35 -5.35
CA PHE A 302 10.40 22.33 -5.08
C PHE A 302 9.80 21.13 -4.38
N GLN A 303 10.43 19.98 -4.58
CA GLN A 303 10.12 18.77 -3.85
C GLN A 303 11.40 18.05 -3.45
N ILE A 304 11.32 17.38 -2.30
CA ILE A 304 12.42 16.59 -1.74
C ILE A 304 11.94 15.15 -1.58
N ILE A 305 12.61 14.23 -2.24
CA ILE A 305 12.43 12.80 -2.03
C ILE A 305 13.58 12.34 -1.15
N THR A 306 13.30 12.11 0.12
CA THR A 306 14.35 11.80 1.11
C THR A 306 14.98 10.45 0.88
N LYS A 307 14.19 9.45 0.42
CA LYS A 307 14.63 8.07 0.19
C LYS A 307 13.90 7.48 -1.00
N VAL A 308 14.56 6.61 -1.76
CA VAL A 308 13.90 5.80 -2.80
C VAL A 308 12.80 4.95 -2.16
N PRO A 309 11.53 5.08 -2.63
CA PRO A 309 10.36 4.54 -1.92
C PRO A 309 10.13 3.03 -2.19
N TYR A 310 11.11 2.22 -1.83
CA TYR A 310 10.97 0.76 -1.90
C TYR A 310 9.79 0.29 -1.04
N PRO A 311 8.98 -0.68 -1.50
CA PRO A 311 8.01 -1.33 -0.64
C PRO A 311 8.65 -1.91 0.62
N ASN A 312 7.90 -1.87 1.74
CA ASN A 312 8.44 -2.31 3.03
C ASN A 312 8.62 -3.83 3.08
N LYS A 313 9.86 -4.30 3.18
CA LYS A 313 10.18 -5.73 3.31
C LYS A 313 9.81 -6.35 4.66
N SER A 314 9.49 -5.53 5.66
CA SER A 314 9.02 -6.05 6.95
C SER A 314 7.55 -6.48 6.88
N ASP A 315 6.80 -6.01 5.87
CA ASP A 315 5.46 -6.48 5.57
C ASP A 315 5.54 -7.89 4.94
N ARG A 316 4.86 -8.85 5.56
CA ARG A 316 4.90 -10.27 5.17
C ARG A 316 4.43 -10.48 3.73
N TRP A 317 3.37 -9.79 3.33
CA TRP A 317 2.84 -9.90 1.98
C TRP A 317 3.82 -9.32 0.94
N THR A 318 4.37 -8.15 1.21
CA THR A 318 5.36 -7.50 0.35
C THR A 318 6.60 -8.38 0.16
N ASP A 319 7.10 -8.99 1.22
CA ASP A 319 8.28 -9.85 1.14
C ASP A 319 8.00 -11.13 0.35
N ALA A 320 6.87 -11.79 0.60
CA ALA A 320 6.44 -12.96 -0.15
C ALA A 320 6.18 -12.64 -1.63
N LYS A 321 5.52 -11.50 -1.93
CA LYS A 321 5.29 -11.06 -3.31
C LYS A 321 6.60 -10.75 -4.05
N ARG A 322 7.58 -10.16 -3.37
CA ARG A 322 8.92 -9.89 -3.89
C ARG A 322 9.70 -11.19 -4.19
N GLU A 323 9.55 -12.20 -3.36
CA GLU A 323 10.17 -13.52 -3.60
C GLU A 323 9.56 -14.23 -4.81
N LEU A 324 8.24 -14.10 -4.97
CA LEU A 324 7.52 -14.65 -6.11
C LEU A 324 7.80 -13.86 -7.41
N ASP A 325 7.83 -12.54 -7.35
CA ASP A 325 8.03 -11.64 -8.48
C ASP A 325 8.94 -10.46 -8.09
N ALA A 326 10.25 -10.63 -8.29
CA ALA A 326 11.22 -9.57 -7.99
C ALA A 326 11.03 -8.34 -8.90
N GLU A 327 10.53 -8.51 -10.13
CA GLU A 327 10.28 -7.42 -11.07
C GLU A 327 9.14 -6.53 -10.55
N TRP A 328 8.08 -7.13 -9.96
CA TRP A 328 7.00 -6.41 -9.30
C TRP A 328 7.53 -5.44 -8.23
N TYR A 329 8.49 -5.85 -7.42
CA TYR A 329 9.06 -5.03 -6.35
C TYR A 329 9.73 -3.75 -6.89
N TYR A 330 10.50 -3.86 -7.96
CA TYR A 330 11.14 -2.72 -8.61
C TYR A 330 10.14 -1.87 -9.40
N TRP A 331 9.15 -2.48 -10.02
CA TRP A 331 8.07 -1.79 -10.70
C TRP A 331 7.24 -0.95 -9.72
N GLN A 332 6.87 -1.47 -8.56
CA GLN A 332 6.20 -0.72 -7.49
C GLN A 332 7.04 0.45 -6.98
N THR A 333 8.35 0.27 -6.87
CA THR A 333 9.29 1.34 -6.51
C THR A 333 9.28 2.44 -7.57
N ALA A 334 9.36 2.06 -8.86
CA ALA A 334 9.30 3.00 -9.97
C ALA A 334 7.96 3.77 -10.00
N LEU A 335 6.84 3.09 -9.80
CA LEU A 335 5.51 3.71 -9.71
C LEU A 335 5.46 4.80 -8.64
N LYS A 336 5.85 4.48 -7.41
CA LYS A 336 5.85 5.43 -6.28
C LYS A 336 6.78 6.61 -6.54
N LEU A 337 7.98 6.35 -7.08
CA LEU A 337 8.95 7.38 -7.40
C LEU A 337 8.43 8.36 -8.46
N ILE A 338 7.87 7.84 -9.56
CA ILE A 338 7.30 8.65 -10.63
C ILE A 338 6.04 9.41 -10.14
N GLN A 339 5.22 8.79 -9.34
CA GLN A 339 4.04 9.43 -8.73
C GLN A 339 4.44 10.58 -7.80
N ALA A 340 5.46 10.40 -6.97
CA ALA A 340 5.99 11.47 -6.12
C ALA A 340 6.55 12.61 -6.97
N TYR A 341 7.40 12.29 -7.95
CA TYR A 341 7.97 13.26 -8.87
C TYR A 341 6.92 14.05 -9.65
N GLY A 342 5.86 13.39 -10.09
CA GLY A 342 4.79 14.00 -10.90
C GLY A 342 3.81 14.88 -10.11
N ARG A 343 4.13 15.37 -8.90
CA ARG A 343 3.19 16.19 -8.09
C ARG A 343 3.22 17.68 -8.40
N SER A 344 4.33 18.19 -8.86
CA SER A 344 4.59 19.63 -8.84
C SER A 344 4.42 20.32 -10.20
N VAL A 345 4.68 19.67 -11.34
CA VAL A 345 4.57 20.29 -12.67
C VAL A 345 3.31 19.83 -13.36
N ARG A 346 2.38 20.76 -13.66
CA ARG A 346 1.03 20.49 -14.14
C ARG A 346 0.60 21.26 -15.37
N SER A 347 1.27 22.37 -15.69
CA SER A 347 1.00 23.20 -16.87
C SER A 347 2.28 23.44 -17.67
N LYS A 348 2.15 24.01 -18.87
CA LYS A 348 3.31 24.34 -19.72
C LYS A 348 4.16 25.48 -19.16
N GLU A 349 3.58 26.33 -18.33
CA GLU A 349 4.26 27.44 -17.67
C GLU A 349 4.79 27.08 -16.27
N ASP A 350 4.41 25.89 -15.79
CA ASP A 350 4.77 25.42 -14.46
C ASP A 350 6.20 24.88 -14.40
N TRP A 351 6.82 25.00 -13.24
CA TRP A 351 8.19 24.47 -13.00
C TRP A 351 8.37 24.05 -11.54
N ALA A 352 9.19 23.03 -11.33
CA ALA A 352 9.60 22.61 -9.99
C ALA A 352 10.94 21.88 -10.01
N LYS A 353 11.76 22.07 -8.98
CA LYS A 353 13.02 21.36 -8.78
C LYS A 353 12.79 20.15 -7.86
N THR A 354 13.25 18.98 -8.28
CA THR A 354 13.17 17.75 -7.48
C THR A 354 14.56 17.39 -6.96
N TYR A 355 14.69 17.31 -5.64
CA TYR A 355 15.93 16.87 -4.97
C TYR A 355 15.76 15.45 -4.46
N ILE A 356 16.73 14.58 -4.74
CA ILE A 356 16.75 13.20 -4.26
C ILE A 356 17.98 13.00 -3.39
N LEU A 357 17.76 12.66 -2.10
CA LEU A 357 18.86 12.60 -1.14
C LEU A 357 19.54 11.22 -1.10
N ASP A 358 18.79 10.16 -1.40
CA ASP A 358 19.25 8.78 -1.32
C ASP A 358 20.23 8.42 -2.44
N SER A 359 21.43 8.01 -2.11
CA SER A 359 22.45 7.56 -3.08
C SER A 359 22.06 6.24 -3.78
N ALA A 360 21.09 5.48 -3.23
CA ALA A 360 20.52 4.31 -3.89
C ALA A 360 19.81 4.66 -5.22
N PHE A 361 19.44 5.94 -5.42
CA PHE A 361 18.73 6.40 -6.61
C PHE A 361 19.52 6.12 -7.90
N GLY A 362 20.82 6.45 -7.93
CA GLY A 362 21.65 6.20 -9.09
C GLY A 362 21.73 4.72 -9.49
N TYR A 363 21.89 3.84 -8.49
CA TYR A 363 21.86 2.40 -8.72
C TYR A 363 20.49 1.92 -9.20
N PHE A 364 19.42 2.41 -8.58
CA PHE A 364 18.05 2.06 -8.97
C PHE A 364 17.77 2.41 -10.42
N VAL A 365 18.10 3.63 -10.85
CA VAL A 365 17.91 4.08 -12.24
C VAL A 365 18.72 3.24 -13.23
N LYS A 366 19.99 2.97 -12.93
CA LYS A 366 20.85 2.16 -13.82
C LYS A 366 20.31 0.75 -13.97
N LYS A 367 19.92 0.12 -12.90
CA LYS A 367 19.42 -1.28 -12.90
C LYS A 367 18.06 -1.42 -13.56
N ASN A 368 17.18 -0.43 -13.39
CA ASN A 368 15.77 -0.53 -13.79
C ASN A 368 15.41 0.47 -14.91
N LYS A 369 16.38 0.78 -15.77
CA LYS A 369 16.22 1.78 -16.86
C LYS A 369 15.03 1.48 -17.76
N SER A 370 14.77 0.20 -18.07
CA SER A 370 13.65 -0.24 -18.91
C SER A 370 12.27 -0.02 -18.29
N MET A 371 12.19 0.16 -16.96
CA MET A 371 10.93 0.42 -16.23
C MET A 371 10.62 1.91 -16.12
N LEU A 372 11.60 2.78 -16.39
CA LEU A 372 11.48 4.21 -16.21
C LEU A 372 11.23 4.91 -17.56
N PRO A 373 10.31 5.89 -17.62
CA PRO A 373 10.08 6.63 -18.85
C PRO A 373 11.32 7.43 -19.25
N SER A 374 11.56 7.54 -20.55
CA SER A 374 12.71 8.30 -21.10
C SER A 374 12.73 9.74 -20.58
N TRP A 375 11.58 10.40 -20.53
CA TRP A 375 11.43 11.76 -20.05
C TRP A 375 11.84 11.96 -18.57
N PHE A 376 11.68 10.92 -17.73
CA PHE A 376 12.15 10.94 -16.34
C PHE A 376 13.67 10.84 -16.27
N ILE A 377 14.26 9.92 -17.03
CA ILE A 377 15.72 9.73 -17.07
C ILE A 377 16.41 10.97 -17.61
N GLN A 378 15.88 11.58 -18.68
CA GLN A 378 16.43 12.79 -19.27
C GLN A 378 16.38 14.02 -18.34
N ALA A 379 15.42 14.07 -17.42
CA ALA A 379 15.29 15.15 -16.43
C ALA A 379 16.39 15.12 -15.35
N ILE A 380 17.14 14.02 -15.23
CA ILE A 380 18.19 13.88 -14.21
C ILE A 380 19.40 14.73 -14.59
N LYS A 381 19.79 15.63 -13.71
CA LYS A 381 20.94 16.50 -13.87
C LYS A 381 22.13 15.95 -13.09
N GLY A 382 23.30 15.92 -13.72
CA GLY A 382 24.55 15.42 -13.12
C GLY A 382 24.81 13.94 -13.37
N ARG A 383 25.82 13.39 -12.67
CA ARG A 383 26.18 11.96 -12.77
C ARG A 383 25.34 11.15 -11.78
N LEU A 384 24.75 10.05 -12.30
CA LEU A 384 24.10 9.02 -11.50
C LEU A 384 25.15 8.12 -10.83
#